data_4697b115f7c1277510f344caadc3cf9c
#
_entry.id   4697b115f7c1277510f344caadc3cf9c
#
_cell.length_a   1.000
_cell.length_b   1.000
_cell.length_c   1.000
_cell.angle_alpha   90.00
_cell.angle_beta   90.00
_cell.angle_gamma   90.00
#
_symmetry.space_group_name_H-M   'P 1'
#
loop_
_entity.id
_entity.type
_entity.pdbx_description
1 polymer ?
#
loop_
_entity_poly.entity_id
_entity_poly.type
_entity_poly.pdbx_seq_one_letter_code
_entity_poly.pdbx_strand_id
1 'polypeptide(L)'
;MTENINKEYLKEKQYKSTKYLEARIKIHQFTKNKIGFHEWIFSQYDLSEFKKDNNEIRILDIGCGTGVFWKKNLNNFQNYKLDITFTDATEAMIEKQKINTAELNAKKKYEIADIDNLEKYKNQFDIVFCHNVIYHAGDKEKSIKNLKDCLNDKRSSFCSITTNSEKHMLNVYEIGRNLDKNFPTDRIIDTFTEEIADKMLPKVFKIEKKN
;
A
#
# COMPACT_ATOMS: atom_id res chain seq x y z
N MET A 1 13.42 -23.38 0.08
CA MET A 1 12.81 -23.16 1.40
C MET A 1 12.88 -21.67 1.65
N THR A 2 11.78 -20.98 1.40
CA THR A 2 11.67 -19.54 1.71
C THR A 2 11.69 -19.40 3.23
N GLU A 3 12.79 -18.91 3.77
CA GLU A 3 12.85 -18.54 5.18
C GLU A 3 11.68 -17.62 5.50
N ASN A 4 10.96 -17.96 6.56
CA ASN A 4 9.91 -17.10 7.11
C ASN A 4 10.49 -15.69 7.27
N ILE A 5 9.96 -14.76 6.50
CA ILE A 5 10.32 -13.35 6.62
C ILE A 5 10.13 -13.01 8.08
N ASN A 6 11.21 -12.71 8.77
CA ASN A 6 11.16 -12.40 10.20
C ASN A 6 10.44 -11.05 10.35
N LYS A 7 9.10 -11.11 10.55
CA LYS A 7 8.24 -9.95 10.75
C LYS A 7 8.70 -9.09 11.93
N GLU A 8 9.30 -9.73 12.92
CA GLU A 8 9.86 -9.06 14.09
C GLU A 8 11.09 -8.21 13.70
N TYR A 9 11.98 -8.74 12.85
CA TYR A 9 13.08 -7.98 12.29
C TYR A 9 12.60 -6.77 11.47
N LEU A 10 11.55 -6.93 10.66
CA LEU A 10 10.98 -5.83 9.89
C LEU A 10 10.45 -4.73 10.82
N LYS A 11 9.68 -5.08 11.85
CA LYS A 11 9.12 -4.13 12.83
C LYS A 11 10.21 -3.46 13.66
N GLU A 12 11.16 -4.23 14.18
CA GLU A 12 12.17 -3.74 15.13
C GLU A 12 13.36 -3.03 14.48
N LYS A 13 13.71 -3.39 13.25
CA LYS A 13 14.89 -2.85 12.55
C LYS A 13 14.53 -1.97 11.37
N GLN A 14 13.75 -2.49 10.43
CA GLN A 14 13.53 -1.82 9.15
C GLN A 14 12.51 -0.67 9.25
N TYR A 15 11.44 -0.86 10.02
CA TYR A 15 10.35 0.11 10.16
C TYR A 15 10.24 0.75 11.55
N LYS A 16 11.23 0.50 12.42
CA LYS A 16 11.32 1.17 13.73
C LYS A 16 11.40 2.69 13.63
N SER A 17 11.92 3.19 12.50
CA SER A 17 11.93 4.61 12.18
C SER A 17 11.62 4.84 10.71
N THR A 18 11.08 6.01 10.36
CA THR A 18 10.78 6.40 8.97
C THR A 18 12.04 6.62 8.14
N LYS A 19 13.21 6.82 8.76
CA LYS A 19 14.47 7.20 8.14
C LYS A 19 14.89 6.30 6.97
N TYR A 20 14.79 4.98 7.14
CA TYR A 20 15.18 4.05 6.08
C TYR A 20 14.18 4.02 4.92
N LEU A 21 12.89 4.17 5.21
CA LEU A 21 11.87 4.29 4.18
C LEU A 21 12.03 5.59 3.39
N GLU A 22 12.23 6.70 4.08
CA GLU A 22 12.46 8.01 3.46
C GLU A 22 13.73 8.03 2.60
N ALA A 23 14.80 7.37 3.04
CA ALA A 23 16.04 7.24 2.26
C ALA A 23 15.81 6.44 0.95
N ARG A 24 15.05 5.34 1.01
CA ARG A 24 14.71 4.56 -0.20
C ARG A 24 13.82 5.34 -1.16
N ILE A 25 12.87 6.11 -0.66
CA ILE A 25 11.97 6.92 -1.49
C ILE A 25 12.76 8.03 -2.22
N LYS A 26 13.83 8.55 -1.64
CA LYS A 26 14.64 9.62 -2.28
C LYS A 26 15.20 9.25 -3.65
N ILE A 27 15.45 7.98 -3.93
CA ILE A 27 15.95 7.56 -5.25
C ILE A 27 14.97 7.92 -6.38
N HIS A 28 13.67 7.96 -6.06
CA HIS A 28 12.64 8.30 -7.04
C HIS A 28 12.63 9.77 -7.44
N GLN A 29 13.39 10.65 -6.73
CA GLN A 29 13.57 12.05 -7.14
C GLN A 29 14.35 12.19 -8.45
N PHE A 30 15.11 11.17 -8.81
CA PHE A 30 15.89 11.12 -10.05
C PHE A 30 15.11 10.52 -11.23
N THR A 31 13.83 10.20 -11.05
CA THR A 31 13.01 9.69 -12.16
C THR A 31 12.79 10.76 -13.21
N LYS A 32 12.74 10.32 -14.48
CA LYS A 32 12.38 11.20 -15.63
C LYS A 32 10.86 11.38 -15.77
N ASN A 33 10.07 10.68 -14.98
CA ASN A 33 8.61 10.78 -15.04
C ASN A 33 8.16 12.16 -14.53
N LYS A 34 7.28 12.80 -15.30
CA LYS A 34 6.74 14.14 -14.97
C LYS A 34 5.73 14.09 -13.81
N ILE A 35 5.05 12.96 -13.66
CA ILE A 35 4.04 12.74 -12.63
C ILE A 35 4.66 11.85 -11.55
N GLY A 36 4.51 12.23 -10.30
CA GLY A 36 4.98 11.42 -9.16
C GLY A 36 4.17 10.13 -9.03
N PHE A 37 4.80 9.10 -8.45
CA PHE A 37 4.18 7.78 -8.32
C PHE A 37 2.82 7.81 -7.60
N HIS A 38 2.72 8.57 -6.52
CA HIS A 38 1.47 8.64 -5.73
C HIS A 38 0.36 9.41 -6.45
N GLU A 39 0.69 10.46 -7.17
CA GLU A 39 -0.23 11.20 -8.01
C GLU A 39 -0.67 10.37 -9.22
N TRP A 40 0.25 9.59 -9.78
CA TRP A 40 -0.06 8.65 -10.84
C TRP A 40 -1.02 7.56 -10.36
N ILE A 41 -0.81 6.95 -9.18
CA ILE A 41 -1.75 5.98 -8.60
C ILE A 41 -3.15 6.60 -8.52
N PHE A 42 -3.27 7.81 -7.95
CA PHE A 42 -4.57 8.46 -7.82
C PHE A 42 -5.25 8.67 -9.18
N SER A 43 -4.49 9.03 -10.22
CA SER A 43 -5.02 9.25 -11.58
C SER A 43 -5.62 7.98 -12.21
N GLN A 44 -5.38 6.82 -11.62
CA GLN A 44 -5.94 5.55 -12.09
C GLN A 44 -7.37 5.30 -11.57
N TYR A 45 -7.84 6.06 -10.57
CA TYR A 45 -9.14 5.85 -9.96
C TYR A 45 -10.25 6.59 -10.69
N ASP A 46 -11.38 5.92 -10.91
CA ASP A 46 -12.63 6.56 -11.25
C ASP A 46 -13.50 6.65 -9.99
N LEU A 47 -13.58 7.85 -9.44
CA LEU A 47 -14.38 8.14 -8.26
C LEU A 47 -15.70 8.85 -8.61
N SER A 48 -16.10 8.86 -9.88
CA SER A 48 -17.28 9.60 -10.36
C SER A 48 -18.59 9.12 -9.73
N GLU A 49 -18.73 7.81 -9.52
CA GLU A 49 -19.91 7.21 -8.89
C GLU A 49 -20.11 7.72 -7.45
N PHE A 50 -19.02 7.89 -6.70
CA PHE A 50 -19.10 8.39 -5.32
C PHE A 50 -19.48 9.88 -5.24
N LYS A 51 -19.25 10.66 -6.29
CA LYS A 51 -19.68 12.07 -6.35
C LYS A 51 -21.19 12.21 -6.54
N LYS A 52 -21.81 11.32 -7.34
CA LYS A 52 -23.23 11.40 -7.67
C LYS A 52 -24.12 11.35 -6.43
N ASP A 53 -23.78 10.49 -5.50
CA ASP A 53 -24.62 10.24 -4.33
C ASP A 53 -24.33 11.19 -3.16
N ASN A 54 -23.29 12.02 -3.25
CA ASN A 54 -22.82 12.88 -2.14
C ASN A 54 -22.66 12.13 -0.80
N ASN A 55 -22.50 10.81 -0.87
CA ASN A 55 -22.34 9.94 0.29
C ASN A 55 -20.92 9.98 0.81
N GLU A 56 -20.76 9.66 2.08
CA GLU A 56 -19.44 9.47 2.69
C GLU A 56 -18.78 8.20 2.17
N ILE A 57 -17.55 8.31 1.69
CA ILE A 57 -16.74 7.20 1.20
C ILE A 57 -15.95 6.62 2.36
N ARG A 58 -16.17 5.35 2.67
CA ARG A 58 -15.42 4.64 3.70
C ARG A 58 -14.21 3.96 3.08
N ILE A 59 -13.03 4.34 3.53
CA ILE A 59 -11.76 3.88 2.98
C ILE A 59 -10.96 3.16 4.06
N LEU A 60 -10.43 1.98 3.74
CA LEU A 60 -9.42 1.29 4.53
C LEU A 60 -8.08 1.40 3.82
N ASP A 61 -7.08 2.00 4.47
CA ASP A 61 -5.70 2.08 3.96
C ASP A 61 -4.81 1.15 4.78
N ILE A 62 -4.44 0.03 4.18
CA ILE A 62 -3.68 -1.04 4.83
C ILE A 62 -2.21 -0.84 4.53
N GLY A 63 -1.38 -0.81 5.61
CA GLY A 63 0.03 -0.49 5.49
C GLY A 63 0.24 0.93 4.96
N CYS A 64 -0.48 1.88 5.54
CA CYS A 64 -0.54 3.29 5.08
C CYS A 64 0.83 3.99 5.11
N GLY A 65 1.82 3.40 5.79
CA GLY A 65 3.17 3.92 5.91
C GLY A 65 3.19 5.35 6.46
N THR A 66 4.00 6.20 5.84
CA THR A 66 4.15 7.59 6.28
C THR A 66 3.08 8.55 5.77
N GLY A 67 2.11 8.09 4.98
CA GLY A 67 1.02 8.94 4.46
C GLY A 67 1.37 9.83 3.28
N VAL A 68 2.47 9.54 2.58
CA VAL A 68 2.89 10.34 1.42
C VAL A 68 1.85 10.32 0.30
N PHE A 69 1.17 9.19 0.07
CA PHE A 69 0.09 9.10 -0.89
C PHE A 69 -0.99 10.16 -0.65
N TRP A 70 -1.47 10.27 0.58
CA TRP A 70 -2.50 11.22 0.97
C TRP A 70 -2.02 12.66 0.89
N LYS A 71 -0.81 12.92 1.42
CA LYS A 71 -0.20 14.26 1.38
C LYS A 71 -0.06 14.79 -0.03
N LYS A 72 0.32 13.93 -0.97
CA LYS A 72 0.48 14.30 -2.39
C LYS A 72 -0.85 14.50 -3.11
N ASN A 73 -1.93 13.93 -2.58
CA ASN A 73 -3.25 13.95 -3.20
C ASN A 73 -4.29 14.76 -2.41
N LEU A 74 -3.90 15.60 -1.46
CA LEU A 74 -4.82 16.40 -0.64
C LEU A 74 -5.88 17.14 -1.48
N ASN A 75 -5.43 17.85 -2.51
CA ASN A 75 -6.32 18.61 -3.40
C ASN A 75 -7.26 17.72 -4.21
N ASN A 76 -6.82 16.51 -4.55
CA ASN A 76 -7.63 15.56 -5.30
C ASN A 76 -8.80 15.02 -4.47
N PHE A 77 -8.60 14.89 -3.15
CA PHE A 77 -9.61 14.38 -2.23
C PHE A 77 -10.52 15.46 -1.60
N GLN A 78 -10.20 16.76 -1.76
CA GLN A 78 -10.90 17.86 -1.08
C GLN A 78 -12.42 17.94 -1.34
N ASN A 79 -12.88 17.40 -2.48
CA ASN A 79 -14.28 17.45 -2.90
C ASN A 79 -15.07 16.17 -2.53
N TYR A 80 -14.50 15.32 -1.68
CA TYR A 80 -15.14 14.08 -1.23
C TYR A 80 -15.38 14.13 0.27
N LYS A 81 -16.48 13.53 0.72
CA LYS A 81 -16.70 13.24 2.13
C LYS A 81 -16.05 11.91 2.45
N LEU A 82 -15.08 11.89 3.34
CA LEU A 82 -14.26 10.71 3.60
C LEU A 82 -14.35 10.28 5.07
N ASP A 83 -14.48 8.98 5.30
CA ASP A 83 -14.23 8.31 6.58
C ASP A 83 -13.13 7.27 6.35
N ILE A 84 -11.93 7.53 6.86
CA ILE A 84 -10.74 6.76 6.54
C ILE A 84 -10.20 6.08 7.79
N THR A 85 -9.99 4.78 7.67
CA THR A 85 -9.24 4.00 8.65
C THR A 85 -7.84 3.72 8.09
N PHE A 86 -6.84 4.35 8.70
CA PHE A 86 -5.43 4.14 8.40
C PHE A 86 -4.88 3.03 9.28
N THR A 87 -4.23 2.05 8.68
CA THR A 87 -3.58 0.96 9.44
C THR A 87 -2.14 0.76 9.01
N ASP A 88 -1.27 0.51 9.97
CA ASP A 88 0.11 0.08 9.73
C ASP A 88 0.53 -0.87 10.86
N ALA A 89 1.52 -1.71 10.61
CA ALA A 89 2.03 -2.65 11.59
C ALA A 89 2.90 -1.98 12.67
N THR A 90 3.27 -0.69 12.50
CA THR A 90 4.19 0.04 13.37
C THR A 90 3.64 1.40 13.81
N GLU A 91 3.86 1.73 15.06
CA GLU A 91 3.45 3.01 15.65
C GLU A 91 4.16 4.20 14.97
N ALA A 92 5.44 4.05 14.63
CA ALA A 92 6.22 5.11 13.99
C ALA A 92 5.62 5.56 12.65
N MET A 93 5.06 4.62 11.87
CA MET A 93 4.37 4.95 10.61
C MET A 93 3.04 5.65 10.89
N ILE A 94 2.26 5.17 11.85
CA ILE A 94 0.99 5.78 12.26
C ILE A 94 1.19 7.23 12.74
N GLU A 95 2.20 7.50 13.55
CA GLU A 95 2.49 8.87 14.00
C GLU A 95 2.88 9.79 12.83
N LYS A 96 3.68 9.29 11.89
CA LYS A 96 4.03 10.07 10.69
C LYS A 96 2.83 10.27 9.77
N GLN A 97 1.97 9.26 9.64
CA GLN A 97 0.70 9.32 8.90
C GLN A 97 -0.19 10.44 9.45
N LYS A 98 -0.38 10.53 10.77
CA LYS A 98 -1.16 11.58 11.43
C LYS A 98 -0.67 12.97 11.02
N ILE A 99 0.66 13.19 11.06
CA ILE A 99 1.27 14.47 10.68
C ILE A 99 0.99 14.79 9.21
N ASN A 100 1.23 13.83 8.31
CA ASN A 100 1.11 14.06 6.87
C ASN A 100 -0.33 14.16 6.36
N THR A 101 -1.31 13.71 7.17
CA THR A 101 -2.74 13.82 6.86
C THR A 101 -3.48 14.83 7.75
N ALA A 102 -2.77 15.68 8.50
CA ALA A 102 -3.38 16.66 9.39
C ALA A 102 -4.35 17.58 8.64
N GLU A 103 -3.95 18.06 7.45
CA GLU A 103 -4.75 18.95 6.60
C GLU A 103 -5.83 18.25 5.78
N LEU A 104 -5.88 16.91 5.77
CA LEU A 104 -6.87 16.16 5.04
C LEU A 104 -8.25 16.33 5.71
N ASN A 105 -9.20 16.90 4.96
CA ASN A 105 -10.58 17.07 5.43
C ASN A 105 -11.34 15.74 5.36
N ALA A 106 -11.25 14.95 6.43
CA ALA A 106 -11.86 13.63 6.55
C ALA A 106 -12.10 13.26 8.01
N LYS A 107 -13.03 12.34 8.26
CA LYS A 107 -13.02 11.56 9.51
C LYS A 107 -11.83 10.59 9.42
N LYS A 108 -11.04 10.50 10.46
CA LYS A 108 -9.79 9.73 10.45
C LYS A 108 -9.69 8.84 11.68
N LYS A 109 -9.44 7.56 11.46
CA LYS A 109 -9.07 6.59 12.49
C LYS A 109 -7.67 6.07 12.19
N TYR A 110 -6.88 5.87 13.22
CA TYR A 110 -5.50 5.39 13.10
C TYR A 110 -5.32 4.19 14.01
N GLU A 111 -4.94 3.06 13.44
CA GLU A 111 -4.89 1.79 14.16
C GLU A 111 -3.61 1.03 13.83
N ILE A 112 -3.03 0.36 14.83
CA ILE A 112 -1.96 -0.60 14.59
C ILE A 112 -2.61 -1.92 14.19
N ALA A 113 -2.37 -2.36 12.95
CA ALA A 113 -2.89 -3.61 12.42
C ALA A 113 -1.94 -4.23 11.40
N ASP A 114 -1.95 -5.56 11.34
CA ASP A 114 -1.19 -6.35 10.38
C ASP A 114 -2.11 -6.82 9.24
N ILE A 115 -1.62 -6.83 8.00
CA ILE A 115 -2.36 -7.30 6.83
C ILE A 115 -2.87 -8.74 6.98
N ASP A 116 -2.26 -9.54 7.82
CA ASP A 116 -2.72 -10.92 8.08
C ASP A 116 -3.97 -10.99 8.99
N ASN A 117 -4.36 -9.87 9.65
CA ASN A 117 -5.42 -9.82 10.66
C ASN A 117 -6.45 -8.72 10.34
N LEU A 118 -7.25 -8.94 9.30
CA LEU A 118 -8.23 -7.98 8.79
C LEU A 118 -9.69 -8.32 9.11
N GLU A 119 -9.94 -9.37 9.91
CA GLU A 119 -11.29 -9.91 10.15
C GLU A 119 -12.26 -8.86 10.73
N LYS A 120 -11.76 -7.94 11.56
CA LYS A 120 -12.58 -6.87 12.17
C LYS A 120 -13.05 -5.82 11.15
N TYR A 121 -12.50 -5.80 9.96
CA TYR A 121 -12.82 -4.82 8.91
C TYR A 121 -13.78 -5.36 7.83
N LYS A 122 -14.24 -6.60 7.99
CA LYS A 122 -15.07 -7.29 7.01
C LYS A 122 -16.34 -6.50 6.63
N ASN A 123 -16.60 -6.37 5.33
CA ASN A 123 -17.80 -5.78 4.73
C ASN A 123 -18.11 -4.34 5.20
N GLN A 124 -17.07 -3.50 5.37
CA GLN A 124 -17.25 -2.16 5.91
C GLN A 124 -16.87 -1.03 4.95
N PHE A 125 -16.03 -1.28 3.95
CA PHE A 125 -15.39 -0.22 3.18
C PHE A 125 -15.83 -0.20 1.72
N ASP A 126 -15.93 1.00 1.19
CA ASP A 126 -16.18 1.23 -0.23
C ASP A 126 -14.89 1.08 -1.04
N ILE A 127 -13.77 1.46 -0.44
CA ILE A 127 -12.44 1.39 -1.06
C ILE A 127 -11.44 0.77 -0.09
N VAL A 128 -10.60 -0.13 -0.59
CA VAL A 128 -9.48 -0.69 0.15
C VAL A 128 -8.18 -0.37 -0.60
N PHE A 129 -7.27 0.33 0.05
CA PHE A 129 -5.92 0.57 -0.45
C PHE A 129 -4.93 -0.41 0.19
N CYS A 130 -4.09 -1.03 -0.63
CA CYS A 130 -3.03 -1.93 -0.23
C CYS A 130 -1.79 -1.67 -1.11
N HIS A 131 -1.09 -0.58 -0.84
CA HIS A 131 -0.01 -0.09 -1.69
C HIS A 131 1.35 -0.54 -1.17
N ASN A 132 2.02 -1.45 -1.91
CA ASN A 132 3.33 -2.00 -1.55
C ASN A 132 3.35 -2.71 -0.19
N VAL A 133 2.36 -3.55 0.10
CA VAL A 133 2.18 -4.21 1.41
C VAL A 133 2.13 -5.73 1.32
N ILE A 134 1.48 -6.33 0.30
CA ILE A 134 1.20 -7.77 0.26
C ILE A 134 2.46 -8.63 0.40
N TYR A 135 3.60 -8.18 -0.10
CA TYR A 135 4.85 -8.93 0.05
C TYR A 135 5.30 -9.09 1.52
N HIS A 136 4.72 -8.33 2.46
CA HIS A 136 4.92 -8.50 3.90
C HIS A 136 3.97 -9.52 4.55
N ALA A 137 2.92 -9.94 3.85
CA ALA A 137 1.97 -10.91 4.36
C ALA A 137 2.63 -12.28 4.59
N GLY A 138 2.26 -12.97 5.67
CA GLY A 138 2.70 -14.33 5.94
C GLY A 138 2.03 -15.33 5.00
N ASP A 139 0.71 -15.20 4.83
CA ASP A 139 -0.10 -15.98 3.88
C ASP A 139 -0.75 -15.03 2.87
N LYS A 140 -0.18 -14.95 1.69
CA LYS A 140 -0.62 -14.04 0.63
C LYS A 140 -1.99 -14.37 0.08
N GLU A 141 -2.31 -15.66 -0.07
CA GLU A 141 -3.63 -16.08 -0.56
C GLU A 141 -4.74 -15.70 0.43
N LYS A 142 -4.51 -15.97 1.72
CA LYS A 142 -5.43 -15.56 2.79
C LYS A 142 -5.57 -14.04 2.83
N SER A 143 -4.45 -13.30 2.78
CA SER A 143 -4.47 -11.83 2.85
C SER A 143 -5.21 -11.21 1.67
N ILE A 144 -5.04 -11.73 0.45
CA ILE A 144 -5.79 -11.27 -0.74
C ILE A 144 -7.30 -11.49 -0.56
N LYS A 145 -7.71 -12.64 0.00
CA LYS A 145 -9.13 -12.90 0.33
C LYS A 145 -9.63 -11.92 1.38
N ASN A 146 -8.85 -11.69 2.44
CA ASN A 146 -9.22 -10.75 3.48
C ASN A 146 -9.38 -9.32 2.94
N LEU A 147 -8.53 -8.87 1.99
CA LEU A 147 -8.70 -7.58 1.31
C LEU A 147 -10.06 -7.51 0.61
N LYS A 148 -10.44 -8.57 -0.10
CA LYS A 148 -11.76 -8.66 -0.75
C LYS A 148 -12.90 -8.62 0.27
N ASP A 149 -12.77 -9.33 1.38
CA ASP A 149 -13.76 -9.41 2.43
C ASP A 149 -13.96 -8.07 3.18
N CYS A 150 -12.97 -7.17 3.16
CA CYS A 150 -13.10 -5.82 3.72
C CYS A 150 -14.04 -4.92 2.90
N LEU A 151 -14.15 -5.16 1.59
CA LEU A 151 -15.06 -4.42 0.72
C LEU A 151 -16.51 -4.71 1.06
N ASN A 152 -17.36 -3.70 1.01
CA ASN A 152 -18.81 -3.88 1.04
C ASN A 152 -19.34 -4.34 -0.33
N ASP A 153 -20.62 -4.70 -0.38
CA ASP A 153 -21.24 -5.27 -1.58
C ASP A 153 -21.72 -4.23 -2.61
N LYS A 154 -21.35 -2.96 -2.47
CA LYS A 154 -21.71 -1.94 -3.45
C LYS A 154 -20.98 -2.16 -4.76
N ARG A 155 -21.67 -1.90 -5.86
CA ARG A 155 -21.11 -2.05 -7.22
C ARG A 155 -19.86 -1.20 -7.46
N SER A 156 -19.78 -0.02 -6.86
CA SER A 156 -18.65 0.93 -7.00
C SER A 156 -17.47 0.60 -6.09
N SER A 157 -17.59 -0.41 -5.21
CA SER A 157 -16.52 -0.74 -4.27
C SER A 157 -15.37 -1.42 -4.98
N PHE A 158 -14.13 -0.98 -4.66
CA PHE A 158 -12.92 -1.53 -5.29
C PHE A 158 -11.74 -1.63 -4.33
N CYS A 159 -10.79 -2.50 -4.68
CA CYS A 159 -9.49 -2.61 -4.03
C CYS A 159 -8.39 -2.12 -4.98
N SER A 160 -7.54 -1.21 -4.51
CA SER A 160 -6.34 -0.80 -5.23
C SER A 160 -5.11 -1.44 -4.59
N ILE A 161 -4.40 -2.22 -5.39
CA ILE A 161 -3.20 -2.96 -4.96
C ILE A 161 -2.05 -2.50 -5.82
N THR A 162 -0.91 -2.15 -5.19
CA THR A 162 0.34 -1.94 -5.92
C THR A 162 1.44 -2.87 -5.42
N THR A 163 2.28 -3.28 -6.33
CA THR A 163 3.51 -4.02 -6.04
C THR A 163 4.56 -3.69 -7.09
N ASN A 164 5.75 -4.27 -6.97
CA ASN A 164 6.85 -4.05 -7.89
C ASN A 164 7.01 -5.25 -8.83
N SER A 165 7.47 -5.00 -10.07
CA SER A 165 7.89 -6.06 -10.97
C SER A 165 9.16 -6.76 -10.43
N GLU A 166 9.38 -8.02 -10.81
CA GLU A 166 10.61 -8.75 -10.51
C GLU A 166 11.87 -8.03 -10.98
N LYS A 167 11.74 -7.17 -12.01
CA LYS A 167 12.84 -6.37 -12.57
C LYS A 167 13.12 -5.09 -11.77
N HIS A 168 12.30 -4.76 -10.78
CA HIS A 168 12.45 -3.53 -10.01
C HIS A 168 13.83 -3.45 -9.34
N MET A 169 14.58 -2.39 -9.66
CA MET A 169 15.91 -2.07 -9.09
C MET A 169 16.99 -3.17 -9.26
N LEU A 170 16.83 -4.13 -10.17
CA LEU A 170 17.84 -5.19 -10.38
C LEU A 170 19.23 -4.63 -10.59
N ASN A 171 19.40 -3.60 -11.42
CA ASN A 171 20.70 -2.98 -11.69
C ASN A 171 21.37 -2.43 -10.42
N VAL A 172 20.59 -1.92 -9.46
CA VAL A 172 21.12 -1.43 -8.17
C VAL A 172 21.67 -2.58 -7.34
N TYR A 173 20.96 -3.73 -7.34
CA TYR A 173 21.43 -4.93 -6.67
C TYR A 173 22.68 -5.53 -7.34
N GLU A 174 22.77 -5.49 -8.67
CA GLU A 174 23.96 -5.91 -9.42
C GLU A 174 25.18 -5.05 -9.08
N ILE A 175 25.03 -3.74 -9.07
CA ILE A 175 26.09 -2.80 -8.66
C ILE A 175 26.50 -3.08 -7.21
N GLY A 176 25.55 -3.25 -6.31
CA GLY A 176 25.81 -3.55 -4.90
C GLY A 176 26.66 -4.84 -4.75
N ARG A 177 26.30 -5.91 -5.44
CA ARG A 177 27.04 -7.18 -5.41
C ARG A 177 28.44 -7.08 -6.01
N ASN A 178 28.62 -6.23 -7.01
CA ASN A 178 29.94 -6.00 -7.60
C ASN A 178 30.88 -5.23 -6.66
N LEU A 179 30.30 -4.40 -5.77
CA LEU A 179 31.04 -3.61 -4.78
C LEU A 179 31.28 -4.38 -3.47
N ASP A 180 30.33 -5.20 -3.07
CA ASP A 180 30.38 -5.98 -1.82
C ASP A 180 29.78 -7.38 -2.06
N LYS A 181 30.61 -8.42 -1.90
CA LYS A 181 30.18 -9.82 -2.06
C LYS A 181 29.14 -10.27 -1.04
N ASN A 182 29.02 -9.55 0.09
CA ASN A 182 28.02 -9.79 1.12
C ASN A 182 26.73 -8.97 0.91
N PHE A 183 26.63 -8.23 -0.19
CA PHE A 183 25.42 -7.47 -0.49
C PHE A 183 24.22 -8.43 -0.60
N PRO A 184 23.07 -8.11 0.03
CA PRO A 184 21.91 -9.00 0.05
C PRO A 184 21.48 -9.43 -1.35
N THR A 185 21.17 -10.71 -1.52
CA THR A 185 20.62 -11.27 -2.76
C THR A 185 19.10 -11.32 -2.73
N ASP A 186 18.54 -11.54 -1.55
CA ASP A 186 17.10 -11.72 -1.36
C ASP A 186 16.40 -10.38 -1.18
N ARG A 187 15.34 -10.19 -1.94
CA ARG A 187 14.49 -9.00 -1.87
C ARG A 187 13.11 -9.40 -1.38
N ILE A 188 12.62 -8.75 -0.32
CA ILE A 188 11.29 -9.04 0.20
C ILE A 188 10.19 -8.88 -0.85
N ILE A 189 10.38 -7.94 -1.80
CA ILE A 189 9.43 -7.69 -2.89
C ILE A 189 9.27 -8.92 -3.80
N ASP A 190 10.28 -9.78 -3.92
CA ASP A 190 10.24 -10.99 -4.76
C ASP A 190 9.21 -12.01 -4.27
N THR A 191 8.74 -11.87 -3.05
CA THR A 191 7.68 -12.73 -2.50
C THR A 191 6.28 -12.41 -3.02
N PHE A 192 6.09 -11.22 -3.63
CA PHE A 192 4.86 -10.81 -4.29
C PHE A 192 5.15 -9.74 -5.33
N THR A 193 5.58 -10.17 -6.51
CA THR A 193 5.84 -9.28 -7.65
C THR A 193 4.59 -9.08 -8.51
N GLU A 194 4.67 -8.21 -9.52
CA GLU A 194 3.62 -8.03 -10.53
C GLU A 194 3.25 -9.36 -11.19
N GLU A 195 4.26 -10.15 -11.54
CA GLU A 195 4.11 -11.43 -12.23
C GLU A 195 3.42 -12.50 -11.35
N ILE A 196 3.59 -12.41 -10.04
CA ILE A 196 2.87 -13.23 -9.05
C ILE A 196 1.45 -12.71 -8.87
N ALA A 197 1.28 -11.39 -8.76
CA ALA A 197 -0.01 -10.74 -8.62
C ALA A 197 -0.95 -11.09 -9.77
N ASP A 198 -0.45 -11.13 -11.02
CA ASP A 198 -1.20 -11.53 -12.22
C ASP A 198 -1.80 -12.93 -12.14
N LYS A 199 -1.16 -13.83 -11.39
CA LYS A 199 -1.63 -15.21 -11.20
C LYS A 199 -2.59 -15.35 -10.02
N MET A 200 -2.42 -14.52 -8.99
CA MET A 200 -3.15 -14.65 -7.74
C MET A 200 -4.41 -13.78 -7.68
N LEU A 201 -4.32 -12.52 -8.08
CA LEU A 201 -5.42 -11.56 -7.94
C LEU A 201 -6.67 -11.95 -8.74
N PRO A 202 -6.58 -12.45 -9.99
CA PRO A 202 -7.77 -12.85 -10.76
C PRO A 202 -8.56 -14.01 -10.17
N LYS A 203 -7.98 -14.78 -9.24
CA LYS A 203 -8.70 -15.85 -8.53
C LYS A 203 -9.70 -15.30 -7.50
N VAL A 204 -9.53 -14.04 -7.08
CA VAL A 204 -10.32 -13.41 -6.00
C VAL A 204 -11.06 -12.16 -6.48
N PHE A 205 -10.42 -11.36 -7.34
CA PHE A 205 -10.95 -10.09 -7.85
C PHE A 205 -11.26 -10.18 -9.34
N LYS A 206 -12.30 -9.46 -9.76
CA LYS A 206 -12.43 -9.05 -11.17
C LYS A 206 -11.45 -7.91 -11.39
N ILE A 207 -10.48 -8.09 -12.27
CA ILE A 207 -9.50 -7.07 -12.58
C ILE A 207 -10.12 -6.08 -13.56
N GLU A 208 -10.33 -4.84 -13.15
CA GLU A 208 -10.90 -3.78 -13.99
C GLU A 208 -9.83 -2.98 -14.71
N LYS A 209 -8.68 -2.79 -14.07
CA LYS A 209 -7.56 -2.02 -14.63
C LYS A 209 -6.22 -2.58 -14.13
N LYS A 210 -5.28 -2.71 -15.05
CA LYS A 210 -3.88 -3.03 -14.79
C LYS A 210 -3.00 -2.01 -15.52
N ASN A 211 -1.99 -1.44 -14.82
CA ASN A 211 -1.05 -0.45 -15.36
C ASN A 211 0.36 -0.69 -14.86
#